data_dae8391a1632d6fe49aa575a38eda83e
#
_entry.id   dae8391a1632d6fe49aa575a38eda83e
#
_cell.length_a   1.000
_cell.length_b   1.000
_cell.length_c   1.000
_cell.angle_alpha   90.00
_cell.angle_beta   90.00
_cell.angle_gamma   90.00
#
_symmetry.space_group_name_H-M   'P 1'
#
loop_
_entity.id
_entity.type
_entity.pdbx_description
1 polymer ?
#
loop_
_entity_poly.entity_id
_entity_poly.type
_entity_poly.pdbx_seq_one_letter_code
_entity_poly.pdbx_strand_id
1 'polypeptide(L)'
;MGRPAAFELGSVIRAAREVFWQRGYEAASIAQIEETAGIARSNIYHVFGSKRGLFIASLRSYVDEVLAPGLEPLTGRVERGAIVDYMKDLRATILSGRSFIAVHGSLLINVSSGSSGGDPDVGSIVRSYLDEQLDALRNGIRARFPRADGAETARLAQIVQALLVSALTLVRLDKARAG
;
A
#
# COMPACT_ATOMS: atom_id res chain seq x y z
N MET A 1 -3.69 -11.22 33.01
CA MET A 1 -4.04 -10.45 31.79
C MET A 1 -3.84 -11.37 30.59
N GLY A 2 -4.91 -11.78 29.90
CA GLY A 2 -4.82 -12.65 28.73
C GLY A 2 -4.16 -11.90 27.56
N ARG A 3 -3.34 -12.61 26.79
CA ARG A 3 -2.76 -12.14 25.52
C ARG A 3 -3.94 -11.81 24.58
N PRO A 4 -4.00 -10.60 23.96
CA PRO A 4 -5.04 -10.30 23.00
C PRO A 4 -5.10 -11.39 21.92
N ALA A 5 -6.29 -11.86 21.58
CA ALA A 5 -6.44 -12.84 20.51
C ALA A 5 -5.90 -12.25 19.20
N ALA A 6 -5.37 -13.09 18.29
CA ALA A 6 -4.78 -12.64 17.03
C ALA A 6 -5.74 -11.77 16.19
N PHE A 7 -7.04 -12.03 16.32
CA PHE A 7 -8.11 -11.24 15.72
C PHE A 7 -8.19 -9.81 16.28
N GLU A 8 -8.00 -9.62 17.59
CA GLU A 8 -7.99 -8.28 18.21
C GLU A 8 -6.76 -7.46 17.77
N LEU A 9 -5.59 -8.11 17.60
CA LEU A 9 -4.37 -7.46 17.11
C LEU A 9 -4.53 -6.93 15.69
N GLY A 10 -5.13 -7.73 14.81
CA GLY A 10 -5.40 -7.31 13.42
C GLY A 10 -6.32 -6.10 13.34
N SER A 11 -7.35 -6.03 14.19
CA SER A 11 -8.26 -4.88 14.22
C SER A 11 -7.56 -3.61 14.72
N VAL A 12 -6.69 -3.73 15.72
CA VAL A 12 -5.87 -2.61 16.22
C VAL A 12 -4.92 -2.09 15.14
N ILE A 13 -4.24 -3.00 14.42
CA ILE A 13 -3.33 -2.62 13.33
C ILE A 13 -4.09 -1.92 12.21
N ARG A 14 -5.27 -2.39 11.82
CA ARG A 14 -6.10 -1.75 10.80
C ARG A 14 -6.57 -0.35 11.23
N ALA A 15 -7.05 -0.21 12.46
CA ALA A 15 -7.44 1.09 12.99
C ALA A 15 -6.26 2.08 13.03
N ALA A 16 -5.09 1.63 13.49
CA ALA A 16 -3.87 2.44 13.49
C ALA A 16 -3.44 2.81 12.06
N ARG A 17 -3.53 1.87 11.11
CA ARG A 17 -3.26 2.11 9.69
C ARG A 17 -4.12 3.23 9.12
N GLU A 18 -5.42 3.26 9.43
CA GLU A 18 -6.32 4.33 8.99
C GLU A 18 -5.93 5.69 9.57
N VAL A 19 -5.60 5.76 10.87
CA VAL A 19 -5.14 7.01 11.50
C VAL A 19 -3.83 7.50 10.88
N PHE A 20 -2.85 6.60 10.67
CA PHE A 20 -1.60 6.96 10.01
C PHE A 20 -1.79 7.38 8.55
N TRP A 21 -2.71 6.75 7.84
CA TRP A 21 -3.00 7.07 6.45
C TRP A 21 -3.61 8.46 6.27
N GLN A 22 -4.55 8.81 7.15
CA GLN A 22 -5.23 10.11 7.13
C GLN A 22 -4.32 11.27 7.56
N ARG A 23 -3.52 11.06 8.60
CA ARG A 23 -2.79 12.13 9.31
C ARG A 23 -1.29 12.13 9.06
N GLY A 24 -0.74 11.05 8.54
CA GLY A 24 0.70 10.80 8.49
C GLY A 24 1.26 10.39 9.85
N TYR A 25 2.50 9.91 9.85
CA TYR A 25 3.16 9.40 11.06
C TYR A 25 3.31 10.44 12.16
N GLU A 26 3.78 11.65 11.81
CA GLU A 26 4.09 12.69 12.80
C GLU A 26 2.84 13.19 13.53
N ALA A 27 1.80 13.54 12.78
CA ALA A 27 0.58 14.12 13.33
C ALA A 27 -0.38 13.10 13.97
N ALA A 28 -0.24 11.81 13.69
CA ALA A 28 -1.00 10.77 14.36
C ALA A 28 -0.56 10.63 15.81
N SER A 29 -1.49 10.65 16.76
CA SER A 29 -1.21 10.44 18.19
C SER A 29 -1.67 9.05 18.65
N ILE A 30 -1.02 8.51 19.69
CA ILE A 30 -1.45 7.27 20.32
C ILE A 30 -2.86 7.41 20.90
N ALA A 31 -3.24 8.58 21.43
CA ALA A 31 -4.59 8.80 21.95
C ALA A 31 -5.68 8.65 20.86
N GLN A 32 -5.43 9.13 19.65
CA GLN A 32 -6.33 8.92 18.51
C GLN A 32 -6.45 7.47 18.12
N ILE A 33 -5.33 6.73 18.19
CA ILE A 33 -5.33 5.30 17.89
C ILE A 33 -6.09 4.52 18.99
N GLU A 34 -5.91 4.87 20.27
CA GLU A 34 -6.68 4.32 21.39
C GLU A 34 -8.18 4.47 21.16
N GLU A 35 -8.61 5.68 20.82
CA GLU A 35 -10.01 6.01 20.56
C GLU A 35 -10.56 5.21 19.36
N THR A 36 -9.80 5.16 18.25
CA THR A 36 -10.24 4.48 17.02
C THR A 36 -10.25 2.97 17.18
N ALA A 37 -9.26 2.40 17.85
CA ALA A 37 -9.08 0.95 18.01
C ALA A 37 -9.81 0.37 19.23
N GLY A 38 -10.29 1.21 20.15
CA GLY A 38 -10.92 0.76 21.39
C GLY A 38 -9.98 0.00 22.32
N ILE A 39 -8.67 0.28 22.29
CA ILE A 39 -7.65 -0.43 23.06
C ILE A 39 -6.83 0.53 23.92
N ALA A 40 -6.55 0.19 25.16
CA ALA A 40 -5.78 1.04 26.06
C ALA A 40 -4.33 1.23 25.59
N ARG A 41 -3.80 2.43 25.78
CA ARG A 41 -2.43 2.83 25.44
C ARG A 41 -1.36 1.87 25.99
N SER A 42 -1.54 1.38 27.20
CA SER A 42 -0.63 0.41 27.81
C SER A 42 -0.53 -0.89 27.02
N ASN A 43 -1.64 -1.36 26.43
CA ASN A 43 -1.67 -2.54 25.59
C ASN A 43 -0.98 -2.31 24.23
N ILE A 44 -1.13 -1.10 23.65
CA ILE A 44 -0.43 -0.72 22.43
C ILE A 44 1.09 -0.79 22.65
N TYR A 45 1.58 -0.17 23.71
CA TYR A 45 3.02 -0.21 24.04
C TYR A 45 3.53 -1.59 24.44
N HIS A 46 2.69 -2.37 25.14
CA HIS A 46 3.05 -3.74 25.51
C HIS A 46 3.25 -4.64 24.28
N VAL A 47 2.40 -4.50 23.26
CA VAL A 47 2.42 -5.34 22.05
C VAL A 47 3.42 -4.86 21.02
N PHE A 48 3.42 -3.55 20.74
CA PHE A 48 4.18 -2.96 19.63
C PHE A 48 5.46 -2.26 20.07
N GLY A 49 5.68 -2.13 21.37
CA GLY A 49 6.84 -1.47 21.98
C GLY A 49 6.83 0.06 21.84
N SER A 50 6.40 0.60 20.72
CA SER A 50 6.41 2.02 20.42
C SER A 50 5.38 2.41 19.36
N LYS A 51 5.12 3.73 19.20
CA LYS A 51 4.36 4.27 18.06
C LYS A 51 4.98 3.84 16.73
N ARG A 52 6.32 3.82 16.64
CA ARG A 52 7.07 3.36 15.48
C ARG A 52 6.81 1.88 15.19
N GLY A 53 6.83 1.01 16.20
CA GLY A 53 6.56 -0.42 16.02
C GLY A 53 5.14 -0.68 15.50
N LEU A 54 4.14 0.04 16.03
CA LEU A 54 2.77 -0.02 15.53
C LEU A 54 2.67 0.52 14.11
N PHE A 55 3.40 1.58 13.77
CA PHE A 55 3.44 2.13 12.41
C PHE A 55 4.02 1.15 11.40
N ILE A 56 5.13 0.49 11.71
CA ILE A 56 5.73 -0.56 10.86
C ILE A 56 4.74 -1.73 10.67
N ALA A 57 4.06 -2.17 11.73
CA ALA A 57 3.02 -3.19 11.61
C ALA A 57 1.87 -2.75 10.71
N SER A 58 1.48 -1.46 10.79
CA SER A 58 0.44 -0.87 9.94
C SER A 58 0.85 -0.81 8.46
N LEU A 59 2.11 -0.51 8.16
CA LEU A 59 2.63 -0.51 6.77
C LEU A 59 2.64 -1.93 6.18
N ARG A 60 3.07 -2.93 6.95
CA ARG A 60 3.03 -4.33 6.53
C ARG A 60 1.60 -4.78 6.26
N SER A 61 0.69 -4.53 7.19
CA SER A 61 -0.75 -4.81 7.01
C SER A 61 -1.33 -4.10 5.78
N TYR A 62 -0.85 -2.90 5.44
CA TYR A 62 -1.26 -2.21 4.22
C TYR A 62 -0.79 -2.94 2.96
N VAL A 63 0.44 -3.41 2.93
CA VAL A 63 0.95 -4.22 1.82
C VAL A 63 0.15 -5.50 1.69
N ASP A 64 0.01 -6.26 2.79
CA ASP A 64 -0.58 -7.60 2.77
C ASP A 64 -2.08 -7.60 2.46
N GLU A 65 -2.84 -6.66 3.06
CA GLU A 65 -4.30 -6.66 2.98
C GLU A 65 -4.87 -5.75 1.87
N VAL A 66 -4.12 -4.75 1.43
CA VAL A 66 -4.62 -3.74 0.49
C VAL A 66 -3.94 -3.79 -0.86
N LEU A 67 -2.62 -3.96 -0.89
CA LEU A 67 -1.85 -3.88 -2.13
C LEU A 67 -1.64 -5.25 -2.79
N ALA A 68 -1.19 -6.24 -2.02
CA ALA A 68 -0.85 -7.57 -2.55
C ALA A 68 -2.02 -8.27 -3.25
N PRO A 69 -3.28 -8.22 -2.74
CA PRO A 69 -4.40 -8.84 -3.43
C PRO A 69 -4.63 -8.30 -4.86
N GLY A 70 -4.35 -7.01 -5.09
CA GLY A 70 -4.43 -6.42 -6.42
C GLY A 70 -3.39 -6.97 -7.40
N LEU A 71 -2.26 -7.48 -6.92
CA LEU A 71 -1.19 -8.04 -7.74
C LEU A 71 -1.37 -9.53 -8.03
N GLU A 72 -2.20 -10.26 -7.27
CA GLU A 72 -2.39 -11.70 -7.44
C GLU A 72 -2.67 -12.13 -8.90
N PRO A 73 -3.53 -11.43 -9.69
CA PRO A 73 -3.78 -11.80 -11.09
C PRO A 73 -2.54 -11.68 -12.00
N LEU A 74 -1.51 -10.96 -11.55
CA LEU A 74 -0.24 -10.76 -12.25
C LEU A 74 0.87 -11.69 -11.74
N THR A 75 0.55 -12.67 -10.89
CA THR A 75 1.47 -13.65 -10.34
C THR A 75 1.16 -15.06 -10.87
N GLY A 76 2.12 -15.96 -10.81
CA GLY A 76 1.94 -17.34 -11.27
C GLY A 76 1.59 -17.44 -12.76
N ARG A 77 0.49 -18.13 -13.09
CA ARG A 77 -0.02 -18.25 -14.47
C ARG A 77 -0.86 -17.03 -14.82
N VAL A 78 -0.27 -16.10 -15.53
CA VAL A 78 -0.88 -14.80 -15.86
C VAL A 78 -1.65 -14.87 -17.18
N GLU A 79 -2.92 -14.50 -17.16
CA GLU A 79 -3.78 -14.40 -18.33
C GLU A 79 -3.43 -13.16 -19.18
N ARG A 80 -3.65 -13.26 -20.50
CA ARG A 80 -3.27 -12.20 -21.47
C ARG A 80 -3.94 -10.84 -21.20
N GLY A 81 -5.10 -10.83 -20.56
CA GLY A 81 -5.86 -9.62 -20.22
C GLY A 81 -5.50 -9.01 -18.87
N ALA A 82 -4.86 -9.77 -17.98
CA ALA A 82 -4.71 -9.46 -16.56
C ALA A 82 -4.10 -8.07 -16.29
N ILE A 83 -3.07 -7.67 -17.04
CA ILE A 83 -2.45 -6.33 -16.87
C ILE A 83 -3.43 -5.19 -17.19
N VAL A 84 -4.27 -5.36 -18.21
CA VAL A 84 -5.27 -4.35 -18.60
C VAL A 84 -6.38 -4.28 -17.56
N ASP A 85 -6.82 -5.41 -17.05
CA ASP A 85 -7.87 -5.48 -16.04
C ASP A 85 -7.38 -4.89 -14.72
N TYR A 86 -6.16 -5.20 -14.29
CA TYR A 86 -5.50 -4.54 -13.15
C TYR A 86 -5.51 -3.01 -13.27
N MET A 87 -5.15 -2.47 -14.44
CA MET A 87 -5.15 -1.02 -14.66
C MET A 87 -6.56 -0.42 -14.63
N LYS A 88 -7.56 -1.12 -15.19
CA LYS A 88 -8.97 -0.69 -15.17
C LYS A 88 -9.52 -0.70 -13.75
N ASP A 89 -9.23 -1.73 -12.96
CA ASP A 89 -9.71 -1.88 -11.58
C ASP A 89 -9.11 -0.80 -10.68
N LEU A 90 -7.81 -0.53 -10.81
CA LEU A 90 -7.17 0.56 -10.09
C LEU A 90 -7.77 1.93 -10.49
N ARG A 91 -7.96 2.17 -11.80
CA ARG A 91 -8.61 3.37 -12.29
C ARG A 91 -10.04 3.52 -11.73
N ALA A 92 -10.83 2.46 -11.76
CA ALA A 92 -12.18 2.46 -11.19
C ALA A 92 -12.16 2.75 -9.68
N THR A 93 -11.21 2.15 -8.95
CA THR A 93 -11.00 2.40 -7.52
C THR A 93 -10.70 3.87 -7.26
N ILE A 94 -9.77 4.49 -7.99
CA ILE A 94 -9.42 5.90 -7.87
C ILE A 94 -10.64 6.81 -8.14
N LEU A 95 -11.35 6.57 -9.24
CA LEU A 95 -12.47 7.40 -9.65
C LEU A 95 -13.71 7.23 -8.76
N SER A 96 -13.87 6.08 -8.09
CA SER A 96 -15.02 5.82 -7.21
C SER A 96 -15.16 6.84 -6.06
N GLY A 97 -14.04 7.39 -5.59
CA GLY A 97 -13.99 8.30 -4.46
C GLY A 97 -14.38 7.69 -3.10
N ARG A 98 -14.59 6.36 -3.04
CA ARG A 98 -15.14 5.66 -1.87
C ARG A 98 -14.12 4.92 -1.03
N SER A 99 -12.98 4.54 -1.61
CA SER A 99 -11.91 3.83 -0.89
C SER A 99 -10.91 4.79 -0.27
N PHE A 100 -10.14 4.32 0.72
CA PHE A 100 -9.04 5.08 1.29
C PHE A 100 -8.00 5.49 0.23
N ILE A 101 -7.70 4.60 -0.74
CA ILE A 101 -6.81 4.92 -1.87
C ILE A 101 -7.40 6.07 -2.69
N ALA A 102 -8.70 6.07 -2.96
CA ALA A 102 -9.37 7.10 -3.74
C ALA A 102 -9.43 8.47 -3.05
N VAL A 103 -9.28 8.52 -1.73
CA VAL A 103 -9.33 9.75 -0.93
C VAL A 103 -7.93 10.23 -0.54
N HIS A 104 -7.06 9.30 -0.15
CA HIS A 104 -5.77 9.60 0.49
C HIS A 104 -4.55 9.22 -0.36
N GLY A 105 -4.73 8.59 -1.53
CA GLY A 105 -3.65 8.03 -2.34
C GLY A 105 -3.04 6.79 -1.69
N SER A 106 -1.84 6.40 -2.11
CA SER A 106 -1.13 5.27 -1.51
C SER A 106 -0.43 5.65 -0.20
N LEU A 107 -0.67 4.86 0.86
CA LEU A 107 0.02 5.05 2.13
C LEU A 107 1.55 4.94 1.97
N LEU A 108 2.06 3.97 1.21
CA LEU A 108 3.50 3.80 0.99
C LEU A 108 4.13 5.00 0.28
N ILE A 109 3.46 5.53 -0.75
CA ILE A 109 3.95 6.71 -1.48
C ILE A 109 3.94 7.94 -0.56
N ASN A 110 2.87 8.13 0.21
CA ASN A 110 2.77 9.26 1.14
C ASN A 110 3.88 9.22 2.19
N VAL A 111 4.19 8.03 2.70
CA VAL A 111 5.23 7.84 3.73
C VAL A 111 6.62 8.01 3.15
N SER A 112 6.90 7.49 1.94
CA SER A 112 8.20 7.60 1.30
C SER A 112 8.60 9.05 0.97
N SER A 113 7.58 9.90 0.71
CA SER A 113 7.77 11.32 0.40
C SER A 113 7.77 12.21 1.65
N GLY A 114 7.46 11.66 2.83
CA GLY A 114 7.39 12.38 4.10
C GLY A 114 8.65 12.21 4.97
N SER A 115 8.60 12.78 6.18
CA SER A 115 9.69 12.71 7.17
C SER A 115 10.09 11.27 7.55
N SER A 116 9.14 10.33 7.50
CA SER A 116 9.37 8.92 7.80
C SER A 116 10.08 8.14 6.66
N GLY A 117 10.23 8.73 5.47
CA GLY A 117 10.89 8.08 4.32
C GLY A 117 12.37 7.76 4.55
N GLY A 118 13.03 8.49 5.46
CA GLY A 118 14.41 8.21 5.89
C GLY A 118 14.57 7.05 6.87
N ASP A 119 13.49 6.49 7.41
CA ASP A 119 13.54 5.34 8.32
C ASP A 119 13.92 4.06 7.54
N PRO A 120 14.98 3.32 7.96
CA PRO A 120 15.45 2.14 7.23
C PRO A 120 14.40 1.04 7.06
N ASP A 121 13.56 0.78 8.09
CA ASP A 121 12.53 -0.26 8.02
C ASP A 121 11.39 0.16 7.08
N VAL A 122 10.99 1.44 7.13
CA VAL A 122 10.01 2.00 6.19
C VAL A 122 10.54 1.89 4.76
N GLY A 123 11.78 2.33 4.53
CA GLY A 123 12.42 2.24 3.22
C GLY A 123 12.54 0.79 2.71
N SER A 124 12.78 -0.16 3.60
CA SER A 124 12.81 -1.59 3.25
C SER A 124 11.44 -2.08 2.78
N ILE A 125 10.36 -1.77 3.52
CA ILE A 125 8.99 -2.16 3.15
C ILE A 125 8.60 -1.56 1.80
N VAL A 126 8.90 -0.28 1.59
CA VAL A 126 8.58 0.41 0.33
C VAL A 126 9.32 -0.22 -0.85
N ARG A 127 10.62 -0.46 -0.72
CA ARG A 127 11.43 -1.09 -1.78
C ARG A 127 10.94 -2.49 -2.10
N SER A 128 10.73 -3.32 -1.07
CA SER A 128 10.25 -4.70 -1.26
C SER A 128 8.94 -4.72 -2.06
N TYR A 129 7.97 -3.87 -1.69
CA TYR A 129 6.71 -3.79 -2.42
C TYR A 129 6.90 -3.30 -3.86
N LEU A 130 7.74 -2.28 -4.09
CA LEU A 130 7.97 -1.77 -5.45
C LEU A 130 8.67 -2.79 -6.35
N ASP A 131 9.55 -3.61 -5.80
CA ASP A 131 10.20 -4.69 -6.52
C ASP A 131 9.18 -5.80 -6.87
N GLU A 132 8.35 -6.22 -5.91
CA GLU A 132 7.27 -7.18 -6.14
C GLU A 132 6.27 -6.69 -7.19
N GLN A 133 5.86 -5.41 -7.10
CA GLN A 133 4.98 -4.80 -8.08
C GLN A 133 5.62 -4.78 -9.47
N LEU A 134 6.89 -4.42 -9.57
CA LEU A 134 7.60 -4.40 -10.85
C LEU A 134 7.68 -5.78 -11.48
N ASP A 135 7.92 -6.83 -10.71
CA ASP A 135 7.94 -8.22 -11.19
C ASP A 135 6.55 -8.68 -11.63
N ALA A 136 5.49 -8.36 -10.88
CA ALA A 136 4.12 -8.62 -11.28
C ALA A 136 3.76 -7.90 -12.61
N LEU A 137 4.13 -6.64 -12.76
CA LEU A 137 3.94 -5.88 -14.00
C LEU A 137 4.69 -6.51 -15.17
N ARG A 138 5.94 -6.96 -14.98
CA ARG A 138 6.71 -7.70 -16.00
C ARG A 138 6.00 -8.96 -16.45
N ASN A 139 5.43 -9.73 -15.52
CA ASN A 139 4.67 -10.93 -15.84
C ASN A 139 3.41 -10.60 -16.67
N GLY A 140 2.64 -9.59 -16.24
CA GLY A 140 1.46 -9.12 -16.97
C GLY A 140 1.77 -8.64 -18.38
N ILE A 141 2.85 -7.88 -18.55
CA ILE A 141 3.31 -7.40 -19.87
C ILE A 141 3.79 -8.55 -20.74
N ARG A 142 4.57 -9.50 -20.20
CA ARG A 142 5.00 -10.69 -20.93
C ARG A 142 3.82 -11.52 -21.43
N ALA A 143 2.80 -11.72 -20.60
CA ALA A 143 1.58 -12.42 -20.99
C ALA A 143 0.82 -11.69 -22.10
N ARG A 144 0.78 -10.36 -22.02
CA ARG A 144 0.07 -9.51 -23.01
C ARG A 144 0.78 -9.41 -24.35
N PHE A 145 2.13 -9.30 -24.31
CA PHE A 145 3.01 -9.09 -25.47
C PHE A 145 4.06 -10.22 -25.57
N PRO A 146 3.68 -11.45 -25.96
CA PRO A 146 4.58 -12.59 -25.92
C PRO A 146 5.76 -12.52 -26.92
N ARG A 147 5.74 -11.53 -27.81
CA ARG A 147 6.84 -11.26 -28.77
C ARG A 147 7.81 -10.18 -28.29
N ALA A 148 7.49 -9.46 -27.23
CA ALA A 148 8.40 -8.49 -26.62
C ALA A 148 9.60 -9.22 -26.01
N ASP A 149 10.78 -8.71 -26.23
CA ASP A 149 11.99 -9.24 -25.58
C ASP A 149 12.07 -8.82 -24.10
N GLY A 150 13.08 -9.33 -23.41
CA GLY A 150 13.26 -9.05 -21.98
C GLY A 150 13.52 -7.58 -21.67
N ALA A 151 14.25 -6.87 -22.55
CA ALA A 151 14.58 -5.46 -22.38
C ALA A 151 13.35 -4.59 -22.59
N GLU A 152 12.56 -4.86 -23.63
CA GLU A 152 11.30 -4.17 -23.90
C GLU A 152 10.28 -4.40 -22.79
N THR A 153 10.13 -5.65 -22.31
CA THR A 153 9.26 -6.00 -21.19
C THR A 153 9.66 -5.22 -19.93
N ALA A 154 10.94 -5.17 -19.59
CA ALA A 154 11.43 -4.44 -18.42
C ALA A 154 11.17 -2.93 -18.54
N ARG A 155 11.44 -2.35 -19.71
CA ARG A 155 11.19 -0.93 -19.97
C ARG A 155 9.71 -0.57 -19.85
N LEU A 156 8.82 -1.37 -20.42
CA LEU A 156 7.37 -1.16 -20.32
C LEU A 156 6.88 -1.27 -18.88
N ALA A 157 7.38 -2.25 -18.11
CA ALA A 157 7.02 -2.42 -16.71
C ALA A 157 7.43 -1.21 -15.85
N GLN A 158 8.63 -0.67 -16.08
CA GLN A 158 9.09 0.54 -15.39
C GLN A 158 8.23 1.78 -15.74
N ILE A 159 7.85 1.93 -17.02
CA ILE A 159 6.94 3.02 -17.43
C ILE A 159 5.59 2.89 -16.74
N VAL A 160 4.99 1.69 -16.74
CA VAL A 160 3.70 1.47 -16.07
C VAL A 160 3.82 1.75 -14.57
N GLN A 161 4.87 1.26 -13.91
CA GLN A 161 5.09 1.54 -12.50
C GLN A 161 5.21 3.05 -12.21
N ALA A 162 5.97 3.78 -13.01
CA ALA A 162 6.11 5.23 -12.86
C ALA A 162 4.76 5.97 -13.03
N LEU A 163 3.93 5.54 -13.99
CA LEU A 163 2.58 6.07 -14.17
C LEU A 163 1.67 5.77 -12.98
N LEU A 164 1.74 4.56 -12.42
CA LEU A 164 0.99 4.19 -11.21
C LEU A 164 1.38 5.04 -10.01
N VAL A 165 2.68 5.25 -9.78
CA VAL A 165 3.18 6.12 -8.71
C VAL A 165 2.68 7.55 -8.93
N SER A 166 2.76 8.06 -10.15
CA SER A 166 2.26 9.40 -10.50
C SER A 166 0.76 9.53 -10.25
N ALA A 167 -0.05 8.58 -10.74
CA ALA A 167 -1.49 8.56 -10.54
C ALA A 167 -1.86 8.58 -9.05
N LEU A 168 -1.27 7.69 -8.25
CA LEU A 168 -1.53 7.59 -6.81
C LEU A 168 -1.04 8.82 -6.01
N THR A 169 -0.05 9.54 -6.51
CA THR A 169 0.38 10.83 -5.94
C THR A 169 -0.64 11.92 -6.23
N LEU A 170 -1.20 11.96 -7.44
CA LEU A 170 -2.16 12.97 -7.89
C LEU A 170 -3.55 12.82 -7.28
N VAL A 171 -3.93 11.65 -6.82
CA VAL A 171 -5.26 11.37 -6.24
C VAL A 171 -5.70 12.42 -5.24
N ARG A 172 -4.80 12.90 -4.39
CA ARG A 172 -5.09 13.91 -3.36
C ARG A 172 -5.28 15.32 -3.91
N LEU A 173 -4.76 15.60 -5.10
CA LEU A 173 -4.74 16.91 -5.72
C LEU A 173 -5.82 17.04 -6.80
N ASP A 174 -5.90 16.07 -7.69
CA ASP A 174 -6.78 16.08 -8.86
C ASP A 174 -7.09 14.64 -9.30
N LYS A 175 -8.23 14.13 -8.87
CA LYS A 175 -8.68 12.77 -9.19
C LYS A 175 -8.90 12.54 -10.69
N ALA A 176 -9.29 13.58 -11.44
CA ALA A 176 -9.52 13.45 -12.88
C ALA A 176 -8.21 13.21 -13.64
N ARG A 177 -7.10 13.77 -13.16
CA ARG A 177 -5.76 13.53 -13.73
C ARG A 177 -5.12 12.23 -13.26
N ALA A 178 -5.58 11.69 -12.12
CA ALA A 178 -5.06 10.44 -11.56
C ALA A 178 -5.67 9.19 -12.23
N GLY A 179 -6.86 9.28 -12.80
CA GLY A 179 -7.60 8.22 -13.49
C GLY A 179 -7.51 8.31 -15.00
#